data_ffa319696e053bac9465d638bab58ffd
#
_entry.id   ffa319696e053bac9465d638bab58ffd
#
_cell.length_a   1.000
_cell.length_b   1.000
_cell.length_c   1.000
_cell.angle_alpha   90.00
_cell.angle_beta   90.00
_cell.angle_gamma   90.00
#
_symmetry.space_group_name_H-M   'P 1'
#
loop_
_entity.id
_entity.type
_entity.pdbx_description
1 polymer ?
#
loop_
_entity_poly.entity_id
_entity_poly.type
_entity_poly.pdbx_seq_one_letter_code
_entity_poly.pdbx_strand_id
1 'polypeptide(L)'
;MYIESVQLKNFRNYDSLELDLAQGTNIFYGNNAQGKTNILEALYLCGTTKSHKGSRDKDMIQFGKDESHIRMMVKRDELSYRIDMHLKKNKAKGVAINGLPIRKASELFGVVNLVFFSPEDLNIIKNGPGERRRFLDLELCQRSEERR
;
A
#
# COMPACT_ATOMS: atom_id res chain seq x y z
N MET A 1 10.97 -5.21 11.34
CA MET A 1 10.29 -5.25 10.02
C MET A 1 10.59 -3.96 9.27
N TYR A 2 10.90 -4.02 7.97
CA TYR A 2 11.08 -2.86 7.10
C TYR A 2 10.82 -3.26 5.62
N ILE A 3 10.57 -2.27 4.77
CA ILE A 3 10.38 -2.48 3.34
C ILE A 3 11.76 -2.41 2.68
N GLU A 4 12.15 -3.47 1.97
CA GLU A 4 13.45 -3.54 1.26
C GLU A 4 13.38 -2.84 -0.10
N SER A 5 12.29 -3.07 -0.84
CA SER A 5 12.15 -2.47 -2.17
C SER A 5 10.69 -2.33 -2.59
N VAL A 6 10.45 -1.47 -3.54
CA VAL A 6 9.18 -1.32 -4.23
C VAL A 6 9.41 -1.20 -5.74
N GLN A 7 8.61 -1.92 -6.50
CA GLN A 7 8.56 -1.85 -7.96
C GLN A 7 7.15 -1.45 -8.37
N LEU A 8 7.05 -0.45 -9.23
CA LEU A 8 5.79 0.03 -9.79
C LEU A 8 5.84 -0.11 -11.31
N LYS A 9 4.74 -0.53 -11.91
CA LYS A 9 4.54 -0.53 -13.35
C LYS A 9 3.16 0.00 -13.69
N ASN A 10 3.11 1.02 -14.56
CA ASN A 10 1.89 1.70 -14.98
C ASN A 10 1.03 2.19 -13.79
N PHE A 11 1.67 2.71 -12.75
CA PHE A 11 1.00 3.16 -11.54
C PHE A 11 1.02 4.69 -11.45
N ARG A 12 -0.13 5.32 -11.41
CA ARG A 12 -0.29 6.78 -11.37
C ARG A 12 0.50 7.46 -12.50
N ASN A 13 1.55 8.21 -12.17
CA ASN A 13 2.43 8.89 -13.13
C ASN A 13 3.69 8.08 -13.48
N TYR A 14 3.85 6.87 -12.94
CA TYR A 14 5.00 6.03 -13.19
C TYR A 14 4.73 4.99 -14.27
N ASP A 15 5.48 5.05 -15.37
CA ASP A 15 5.55 3.95 -16.34
C ASP A 15 6.24 2.74 -15.73
N SER A 16 7.38 3.00 -15.08
CA SER A 16 8.16 2.04 -14.32
C SER A 16 8.96 2.78 -13.25
N LEU A 17 8.99 2.22 -12.06
CA LEU A 17 9.86 2.66 -10.97
C LEU A 17 10.38 1.42 -10.25
N GLU A 18 11.67 1.40 -9.96
CA GLU A 18 12.29 0.44 -9.08
C GLU A 18 13.07 1.22 -8.03
N LEU A 19 12.83 0.94 -6.77
CA LEU A 19 13.38 1.68 -5.66
C LEU A 19 13.76 0.74 -4.52
N ASP A 20 15.03 0.74 -4.16
CA ASP A 20 15.54 0.09 -2.96
C ASP A 20 15.50 1.06 -1.79
N LEU A 21 15.06 0.55 -0.64
CA LEU A 21 14.90 1.33 0.58
C LEU A 21 15.90 0.87 1.65
N ALA A 22 16.50 1.82 2.32
CA ALA A 22 17.38 1.54 3.44
C ALA A 22 16.56 1.15 4.68
N GLN A 23 17.15 0.32 5.54
CA GLN A 23 16.62 0.11 6.88
C GLN A 23 16.71 1.41 7.66
N GLY A 24 15.59 1.86 8.21
CA GLY A 24 15.49 3.12 8.96
C GLY A 24 14.78 4.21 8.17
N THR A 25 15.29 5.43 8.20
CA THR A 25 14.62 6.59 7.60
C THR A 25 14.97 6.73 6.13
N ASN A 26 13.94 6.80 5.27
CA ASN A 26 14.05 7.13 3.86
C ASN A 26 13.33 8.45 3.60
N ILE A 27 13.98 9.38 2.90
CA ILE A 27 13.44 10.71 2.61
C ILE A 27 13.21 10.86 1.12
N PHE A 28 11.95 11.06 0.72
CA PHE A 28 11.58 11.38 -0.65
C PHE A 28 11.46 12.89 -0.80
N TYR A 29 12.33 13.50 -1.59
CA TYR A 29 12.33 14.94 -1.84
C TYR A 29 12.28 15.24 -3.35
N GLY A 30 11.94 16.46 -3.70
CA GLY A 30 11.80 16.92 -5.08
C GLY A 30 10.62 17.85 -5.25
N ASN A 31 10.40 18.33 -6.46
CA ASN A 31 9.32 19.26 -6.78
C ASN A 31 7.93 18.64 -6.55
N ASN A 32 6.93 19.51 -6.37
CA ASN A 32 5.53 19.06 -6.25
C ASN A 32 5.07 18.40 -7.55
N ALA A 33 4.05 17.53 -7.42
CA ALA A 33 3.47 16.76 -8.53
C ALA A 33 4.39 15.72 -9.21
N GLN A 34 5.58 15.43 -8.66
CA GLN A 34 6.51 14.45 -9.23
C GLN A 34 6.24 13.00 -8.80
N GLY A 35 5.20 12.77 -8.01
CA GLY A 35 4.77 11.41 -7.67
C GLY A 35 5.25 10.90 -6.30
N LYS A 36 5.92 11.69 -5.46
CA LYS A 36 6.38 11.26 -4.12
C LYS A 36 5.26 10.61 -3.29
N THR A 37 4.11 11.27 -3.24
CA THR A 37 2.93 10.75 -2.53
C THR A 37 2.36 9.47 -3.18
N ASN A 38 2.58 9.29 -4.49
CA ASN A 38 2.11 8.08 -5.19
C ASN A 38 2.95 6.84 -4.81
N ILE A 39 4.23 7.02 -4.45
CA ILE A 39 5.05 5.94 -3.88
C ILE A 39 4.47 5.51 -2.53
N LEU A 40 4.19 6.48 -1.65
CA LEU A 40 3.57 6.20 -0.35
C LEU A 40 2.19 5.56 -0.50
N GLU A 41 1.40 5.99 -1.48
CA GLU A 41 0.10 5.37 -1.81
C GLU A 41 0.26 3.90 -2.23
N ALA A 42 1.28 3.58 -3.04
CA ALA A 42 1.56 2.21 -3.44
C ALA A 42 1.96 1.33 -2.24
N LEU A 43 2.81 1.83 -1.34
CA LEU A 43 3.21 1.12 -0.12
C LEU A 43 2.00 0.87 0.79
N TYR A 44 1.18 1.90 1.01
CA TYR A 44 -0.04 1.78 1.80
C TYR A 44 -1.05 0.79 1.19
N LEU A 45 -1.21 0.83 -0.13
CA LEU A 45 -2.07 -0.09 -0.86
C LEU A 45 -1.63 -1.54 -0.70
N CYS A 46 -0.32 -1.81 -0.74
CA CYS A 46 0.24 -3.14 -0.51
C CYS A 46 0.04 -3.66 0.91
N GLY A 47 -0.01 -2.77 1.91
CA GLY A 47 -0.23 -3.19 3.30
C GLY A 47 -1.71 -3.30 3.70
N THR A 48 -2.62 -2.58 3.01
CA THR A 48 -4.03 -2.45 3.43
C THR A 48 -5.05 -2.85 2.37
N THR A 49 -4.61 -3.10 1.15
CA THR A 49 -5.44 -3.32 -0.05
C THR A 49 -6.31 -2.13 -0.47
N LYS A 50 -6.16 -0.97 0.16
CA LYS A 50 -6.97 0.23 -0.11
C LYS A 50 -6.07 1.45 -0.30
N SER A 51 -6.50 2.39 -1.13
CA SER A 51 -5.84 3.70 -1.22
C SER A 51 -6.16 4.54 0.03
N HIS A 52 -5.15 5.20 0.59
CA HIS A 52 -5.37 6.17 1.68
C HIS A 52 -6.19 7.38 1.23
N LYS A 53 -6.14 7.73 -0.05
CA LYS A 53 -6.93 8.80 -0.65
C LYS A 53 -8.37 8.39 -0.99
N GLY A 54 -8.75 7.12 -0.76
CA GLY A 54 -10.05 6.60 -1.16
C GLY A 54 -10.22 6.41 -2.67
N SER A 55 -9.13 6.43 -3.44
CA SER A 55 -9.16 6.23 -4.89
C SER A 55 -9.63 4.82 -5.22
N ARG A 56 -10.41 4.70 -6.31
CA ARG A 56 -10.77 3.39 -6.87
C ARG A 56 -9.56 2.77 -7.57
N ASP A 57 -9.52 1.45 -7.65
CA ASP A 57 -8.39 0.72 -8.25
C ASP A 57 -8.07 1.21 -9.67
N LYS A 58 -9.09 1.45 -10.49
CA LYS A 58 -8.94 1.97 -11.86
C LYS A 58 -8.31 3.37 -11.93
N ASP A 59 -8.52 4.20 -10.91
CA ASP A 59 -8.01 5.57 -10.88
C ASP A 59 -6.52 5.62 -10.46
N MET A 60 -5.97 4.51 -9.98
CA MET A 60 -4.55 4.34 -9.66
C MET A 60 -3.73 3.77 -10.82
N ILE A 61 -4.40 3.20 -11.83
CA ILE A 61 -3.75 2.77 -13.06
C ILE A 61 -3.35 4.01 -13.87
N GLN A 62 -2.16 3.99 -14.46
CA GLN A 62 -1.68 5.07 -15.30
C GLN A 62 -2.65 5.37 -16.45
N PHE A 63 -2.80 6.64 -16.76
CA PHE A 63 -3.65 7.07 -17.87
C PHE A 63 -3.26 6.40 -19.19
N GLY A 64 -4.24 5.87 -19.92
CA GLY A 64 -4.02 5.14 -21.18
C GLY A 64 -3.59 3.70 -21.02
N LYS A 65 -3.48 3.17 -19.79
CA LYS A 65 -3.18 1.76 -19.51
C LYS A 65 -4.42 1.04 -18.96
N ASP A 66 -4.44 -0.29 -19.09
CA ASP A 66 -5.54 -1.13 -18.63
C ASP A 66 -5.23 -1.87 -17.33
N GLU A 67 -3.94 -1.94 -16.98
CA GLU A 67 -3.48 -2.63 -15.78
C GLU A 67 -2.23 -1.98 -15.19
N SER A 68 -2.04 -2.21 -13.90
CA SER A 68 -0.88 -1.77 -13.14
C SER A 68 -0.40 -2.88 -12.22
N HIS A 69 0.90 -2.96 -12.01
CA HIS A 69 1.53 -3.90 -11.10
C HIS A 69 2.32 -3.16 -10.04
N ILE A 70 2.19 -3.62 -8.81
CA ILE A 70 2.99 -3.16 -7.68
C ILE A 70 3.60 -4.40 -7.05
N ARG A 71 4.90 -4.35 -6.79
CA ARG A 71 5.60 -5.36 -5.99
C ARG A 71 6.29 -4.67 -4.85
N MET A 72 6.15 -5.21 -3.65
CA MET A 72 6.80 -4.73 -2.46
C MET A 72 7.51 -5.91 -1.78
N MET A 73 8.80 -5.73 -1.46
CA MET A 73 9.57 -6.67 -0.66
C MET A 73 9.62 -6.16 0.78
N VAL A 74 9.24 -7.00 1.70
CA VAL A 74 9.23 -6.69 3.14
C VAL A 74 10.11 -7.69 3.87
N LYS A 75 11.03 -7.21 4.69
CA LYS A 75 11.81 -8.04 5.59
C LYS A 75 11.28 -7.93 7.01
N ARG A 76 11.00 -9.08 7.60
CA ARG A 76 10.61 -9.21 8.99
C ARG A 76 11.49 -10.27 9.63
N ASP A 77 12.34 -9.84 10.55
CA ASP A 77 13.36 -10.67 11.14
C ASP A 77 14.26 -11.31 10.06
N GLU A 78 14.36 -12.62 9.99
CA GLU A 78 15.12 -13.33 8.96
C GLU A 78 14.27 -13.71 7.71
N LEU A 79 12.99 -13.38 7.71
CA LEU A 79 12.06 -13.74 6.63
C LEU A 79 11.82 -12.58 5.69
N SER A 80 11.84 -12.86 4.39
CA SER A 80 11.46 -11.92 3.34
C SER A 80 10.11 -12.31 2.74
N TYR A 81 9.21 -11.33 2.63
CA TYR A 81 7.90 -11.48 2.05
C TYR A 81 7.79 -10.65 0.79
N ARG A 82 7.35 -11.27 -0.30
CA ARG A 82 7.01 -10.58 -1.53
C ARG A 82 5.50 -10.38 -1.60
N ILE A 83 5.07 -9.15 -1.70
CA ILE A 83 3.68 -8.79 -1.92
C ILE A 83 3.55 -8.29 -3.35
N ASP A 84 2.75 -8.98 -4.15
CA ASP A 84 2.41 -8.59 -5.50
C ASP A 84 0.96 -8.12 -5.55
N MET A 85 0.71 -6.96 -6.15
CA MET A 85 -0.61 -6.44 -6.38
C MET A 85 -0.81 -6.12 -7.85
N HIS A 86 -1.89 -6.62 -8.42
CA HIS A 86 -2.26 -6.43 -9.80
C HIS A 86 -3.60 -5.73 -9.89
N LEU A 87 -3.58 -4.48 -10.33
CA LEU A 87 -4.78 -3.67 -10.57
C LEU A 87 -5.21 -3.83 -12.01
N LYS A 88 -6.51 -4.01 -12.23
CA LYS A 88 -7.14 -4.11 -13.54
C LYS A 88 -8.33 -3.17 -13.63
N LYS A 89 -8.50 -2.53 -14.79
CA LYS A 89 -9.52 -1.51 -15.00
C LYS A 89 -10.94 -2.03 -14.84
N ASN A 90 -11.20 -3.25 -15.31
CA ASN A 90 -12.54 -3.85 -15.39
C ASN A 90 -12.67 -5.16 -14.60
N LYS A 91 -11.74 -5.45 -13.71
CA LYS A 91 -11.74 -6.68 -12.88
C LYS A 91 -11.34 -6.34 -11.47
N ALA A 92 -11.67 -7.22 -10.54
CA ALA A 92 -11.14 -7.16 -9.19
C ALA A 92 -9.61 -7.26 -9.21
N LYS A 93 -8.96 -6.53 -8.32
CA LYS A 93 -7.51 -6.61 -8.14
C LYS A 93 -7.10 -7.99 -7.66
N GLY A 94 -5.95 -8.46 -8.12
CA GLY A 94 -5.27 -9.63 -7.60
C GLY A 94 -4.23 -9.23 -6.55
N VAL A 95 -4.14 -10.00 -5.49
CA VAL A 95 -3.09 -9.84 -4.47
C VAL A 95 -2.48 -11.20 -4.21
N ALA A 96 -1.16 -11.27 -4.09
CA ALA A 96 -0.43 -12.49 -3.78
C ALA A 96 0.68 -12.22 -2.76
N ILE A 97 0.93 -13.18 -1.88
CA ILE A 97 2.05 -13.21 -0.95
C ILE A 97 2.97 -14.37 -1.36
N ASN A 98 4.24 -14.08 -1.63
CA ASN A 98 5.23 -15.05 -2.10
C ASN A 98 4.75 -15.85 -3.33
N GLY A 99 3.98 -15.22 -4.21
CA GLY A 99 3.41 -15.83 -5.41
C GLY A 99 2.12 -16.63 -5.20
N LEU A 100 1.65 -16.77 -3.96
CA LEU A 100 0.40 -17.44 -3.63
C LEU A 100 -0.73 -16.41 -3.55
N PRO A 101 -1.77 -16.52 -4.42
CA PRO A 101 -2.90 -15.61 -4.38
C PRO A 101 -3.64 -15.68 -3.02
N ILE A 102 -3.95 -14.53 -2.45
CA ILE A 102 -4.78 -14.41 -1.26
C ILE A 102 -6.23 -14.13 -1.65
N ARG A 103 -7.16 -14.60 -0.83
CA ARG A 103 -8.60 -14.39 -1.02
C ARG A 103 -9.17 -13.29 -0.15
N LYS A 104 -8.54 -13.02 0.99
CA LYS A 104 -9.01 -12.03 1.97
C LYS A 104 -7.89 -11.05 2.28
N ALA A 105 -8.23 -9.78 2.37
CA ALA A 105 -7.29 -8.73 2.79
C ALA A 105 -6.68 -8.98 4.18
N SER A 106 -7.42 -9.70 5.05
CA SER A 106 -6.93 -10.08 6.38
C SER A 106 -5.68 -10.98 6.35
N GLU A 107 -5.41 -11.65 5.24
CA GLU A 107 -4.19 -12.46 5.09
C GLU A 107 -2.92 -11.61 4.95
N LEU A 108 -3.05 -10.32 4.59
CA LEU A 108 -1.96 -9.35 4.62
C LEU A 108 -1.67 -8.82 6.03
N PHE A 109 -2.69 -8.78 6.89
CA PHE A 109 -2.51 -8.33 8.26
C PHE A 109 -1.63 -9.34 8.99
N GLY A 110 -0.57 -8.87 9.65
CA GLY A 110 0.45 -9.73 10.27
C GLY A 110 1.68 -9.99 9.38
N VAL A 111 1.55 -9.90 8.05
CA VAL A 111 2.70 -9.88 7.14
C VAL A 111 3.30 -8.48 7.10
N VAL A 112 2.44 -7.47 6.99
CA VAL A 112 2.84 -6.05 6.97
C VAL A 112 2.02 -5.27 7.99
N ASN A 113 2.69 -4.72 8.99
CA ASN A 113 2.12 -3.74 9.90
C ASN A 113 2.59 -2.36 9.44
N LEU A 114 1.64 -1.49 9.12
CA LEU A 114 1.92 -0.20 8.53
C LEU A 114 1.17 0.89 9.27
N VAL A 115 1.92 1.89 9.76
CA VAL A 115 1.35 3.13 10.26
C VAL A 115 1.56 4.20 9.19
N PHE A 116 0.49 4.80 8.75
CA PHE A 116 0.51 5.86 7.75
C PHE A 116 -0.06 7.13 8.36
N PHE A 117 0.64 8.23 8.16
CA PHE A 117 0.17 9.56 8.56
C PHE A 117 0.20 10.50 7.36
N SER A 118 -0.89 11.17 7.11
CA SER A 118 -1.01 12.20 6.08
C SER A 118 -1.74 13.44 6.61
N PRO A 119 -1.58 14.61 5.98
CA PRO A 119 -2.34 15.79 6.36
C PRO A 119 -3.87 15.58 6.30
N GLU A 120 -4.33 14.67 5.44
CA GLU A 120 -5.74 14.30 5.30
C GLU A 120 -6.27 13.55 6.53
N ASP A 121 -5.40 12.93 7.34
CA ASP A 121 -5.81 12.22 8.56
C ASP A 121 -6.34 13.18 9.64
N LEU A 122 -6.03 14.46 9.54
CA LEU A 122 -6.69 15.49 10.35
C LEU A 122 -8.21 15.56 10.11
N ASN A 123 -8.67 14.99 9.01
CA ASN A 123 -10.09 14.83 8.72
C ASN A 123 -10.79 13.83 9.65
N ILE A 124 -10.05 12.95 10.35
CA ILE A 124 -10.60 12.11 11.43
C ILE A 124 -11.27 12.96 12.50
N ILE A 125 -10.74 14.16 12.75
CA ILE A 125 -11.30 15.12 13.71
C ILE A 125 -12.47 15.88 13.08
N LYS A 126 -12.36 16.26 11.81
CA LYS A 126 -13.34 17.11 11.10
C LYS A 126 -14.52 16.33 10.52
N ASN A 127 -14.30 15.10 10.07
CA ASN A 127 -15.29 14.28 9.44
C ASN A 127 -16.07 13.43 10.46
N GLY A 128 -17.19 12.89 10.00
CA GLY A 128 -18.11 12.12 10.83
C GLY A 128 -17.55 10.81 11.40
N PRO A 129 -18.34 10.10 12.21
CA PRO A 129 -17.90 8.92 12.96
C PRO A 129 -17.47 7.74 12.08
N GLY A 130 -17.78 7.74 10.78
CA GLY A 130 -17.40 6.68 9.84
C GLY A 130 -15.88 6.57 9.65
N GLU A 131 -15.19 7.70 9.50
CA GLU A 131 -13.72 7.74 9.33
C GLU A 131 -13.01 7.25 10.60
N ARG A 132 -13.50 7.66 11.77
CA ARG A 132 -12.97 7.22 13.08
C ARG A 132 -13.11 5.73 13.29
N ARG A 133 -14.28 5.15 12.95
CA ARG A 133 -14.49 3.68 13.02
C ARG A 133 -13.54 2.95 12.08
N ARG A 134 -13.43 3.41 10.84
CA ARG A 134 -12.53 2.79 9.85
C ARG A 134 -11.06 2.81 10.31
N PHE A 135 -10.61 3.90 10.91
CA PHE A 135 -9.26 4.00 11.48
C PHE A 135 -9.07 2.98 12.60
N LEU A 136 -9.99 2.94 13.57
CA LEU A 136 -9.94 1.99 14.68
C LEU A 136 -10.00 0.53 14.21
N ASP A 137 -10.83 0.22 13.22
CA ASP A 137 -10.94 -1.14 12.67
C ASP A 137 -9.61 -1.59 12.03
N LEU A 138 -8.91 -0.70 11.30
CA LEU A 138 -7.61 -1.01 10.72
C LEU A 138 -6.55 -1.26 11.81
N GLU A 139 -6.49 -0.40 12.82
CA GLU A 139 -5.55 -0.53 13.94
C GLU A 139 -5.78 -1.82 14.73
N LEU A 140 -7.05 -2.13 15.02
CA LEU A 140 -7.42 -3.35 15.75
C LEU A 140 -7.10 -4.61 14.95
N CYS A 141 -7.31 -4.59 13.63
CA CYS A 141 -6.98 -5.73 12.76
C CYS A 141 -5.48 -6.03 12.75
N GLN A 142 -4.63 -5.01 12.75
CA GLN A 142 -3.18 -5.19 12.79
C GLN A 142 -2.69 -5.75 14.14
N ARG A 143 -3.33 -5.36 15.25
CA ARG A 143 -2.99 -5.84 16.61
C ARG A 143 -3.50 -7.24 16.92
N SER A 144 -4.60 -7.67 16.32
CA SER A 144 -5.22 -8.95 16.66
C SER A 144 -4.38 -10.17 16.27
N GLU A 145 -3.43 -10.01 15.35
CA GLU A 145 -2.53 -11.10 14.93
C GLU A 145 -1.25 -11.24 15.78
N GLU A 146 -0.89 -10.23 16.56
CA GLU A 146 0.20 -10.36 17.53
C GLU A 146 -0.13 -11.31 18.71
N ARG A 147 -1.39 -11.76 18.83
CA ARG A 147 -1.87 -12.64 19.89
C ARG A 147 -2.10 -14.10 19.45
N ARG A 148 -1.68 -14.46 18.25
CA ARG A 148 -1.68 -15.83 17.74
C ARG A 148 -0.25 -16.28 17.51
#